data_9246eba3180b02ab09e00032cd42f39c
#
_entry.id   9246eba3180b02ab09e00032cd42f39c
#
_cell.length_a   1.000
_cell.length_b   1.000
_cell.length_c   1.000
_cell.angle_alpha   90.00
_cell.angle_beta   90.00
_cell.angle_gamma   90.00
#
_symmetry.space_group_name_H-M   'P 1'
#
loop_
_entity.id
_entity.type
_entity.pdbx_description
1 polymer ?
#
loop_
_entity_poly.entity_id
_entity_poly.type
_entity_poly.pdbx_seq_one_letter_code
_entity_poly.pdbx_strand_id
1 'polypeptide(L)'
;YSWKRVCNPEVAAPYAETVLGMVKGYDEAIEGNLDALAVTAPDDSTLVVELANPCSYFGSLAAFATLSPVQEATIEANGEAWATAPETYVSNGPFYMTEWVPGSHITFSKNPYYWNADAIKLDRLKFVLMEDSNAAYSAYQTGEVLLIKDVPTEEIPSLEGTDDFYVDPIIGTYYI
;
A
#
# COMPACT_ATOMS: atom_id res chain seq x y z
N TYR A 1 -17.46 -1.26 -2.63
CA TYR A 1 -16.80 -1.72 -3.84
C TYR A 1 -15.41 -2.30 -3.53
N SER A 2 -14.46 -1.54 -2.98
CA SER A 2 -13.05 -1.91 -2.84
C SER A 2 -12.84 -3.26 -2.14
N TRP A 3 -13.52 -3.49 -1.01
CA TRP A 3 -13.36 -4.73 -0.25
C TRP A 3 -14.03 -5.94 -0.94
N LYS A 4 -15.18 -5.72 -1.59
CA LYS A 4 -15.80 -6.75 -2.44
C LYS A 4 -14.89 -7.14 -3.60
N ARG A 5 -14.19 -6.15 -4.20
CA ARG A 5 -13.20 -6.40 -5.25
C ARG A 5 -12.03 -7.26 -4.76
N VAL A 6 -11.55 -7.07 -3.52
CA VAL A 6 -10.50 -7.93 -2.93
C VAL A 6 -10.94 -9.40 -2.83
N CYS A 7 -12.22 -9.65 -2.57
CA CYS A 7 -12.79 -11.01 -2.54
C CYS A 7 -13.12 -11.57 -3.92
N ASN A 8 -13.06 -10.77 -5.00
CA ASN A 8 -13.37 -11.25 -6.34
C ASN A 8 -12.34 -12.29 -6.81
N PRO A 9 -12.74 -13.54 -7.13
CA PRO A 9 -11.82 -14.58 -7.59
C PRO A 9 -11.05 -14.21 -8.86
N GLU A 10 -11.61 -13.36 -9.73
CA GLU A 10 -10.91 -12.86 -10.92
C GLU A 10 -9.74 -11.92 -10.57
N VAL A 11 -9.79 -11.23 -9.43
CA VAL A 11 -8.70 -10.36 -8.94
C VAL A 11 -7.60 -11.18 -8.26
N ALA A 12 -7.97 -12.32 -7.68
CA ALA A 12 -7.05 -13.25 -7.00
C ALA A 12 -6.11 -12.55 -5.99
N ALA A 13 -6.65 -11.66 -5.16
CA ALA A 13 -5.86 -10.88 -4.22
C ALA A 13 -5.20 -11.78 -3.16
N PRO A 14 -3.85 -11.81 -3.05
CA PRO A 14 -3.14 -12.80 -2.21
C PRO A 14 -3.45 -12.66 -0.72
N TYR A 15 -3.85 -11.48 -0.27
CA TYR A 15 -4.15 -11.18 1.14
C TYR A 15 -5.64 -11.19 1.48
N ALA A 16 -6.54 -11.57 0.56
CA ALA A 16 -7.98 -11.54 0.78
C ALA A 16 -8.38 -12.27 2.07
N GLU A 17 -7.94 -13.50 2.27
CA GLU A 17 -8.21 -14.30 3.46
C GLU A 17 -7.64 -13.65 4.73
N THR A 18 -6.39 -13.18 4.68
CA THR A 18 -5.72 -12.58 5.84
C THR A 18 -6.46 -11.36 6.37
N VAL A 19 -6.99 -10.50 5.48
CA VAL A 19 -7.58 -9.21 5.86
C VAL A 19 -9.10 -9.23 5.96
N LEU A 20 -9.79 -10.14 5.26
CA LEU A 20 -11.25 -10.21 5.21
C LEU A 20 -11.84 -11.55 5.66
N GLY A 21 -11.03 -12.60 5.92
CA GLY A 21 -11.52 -13.92 6.32
C GLY A 21 -12.35 -13.94 7.61
N MET A 22 -12.23 -12.90 8.46
CA MET A 22 -13.07 -12.76 9.65
C MET A 22 -14.38 -12.00 9.37
N VAL A 23 -14.59 -11.46 8.18
CA VAL A 23 -15.83 -10.78 7.80
C VAL A 23 -16.88 -11.82 7.43
N LYS A 24 -18.08 -11.66 7.96
CA LYS A 24 -19.21 -12.55 7.68
C LYS A 24 -19.50 -12.58 6.16
N GLY A 25 -19.69 -13.79 5.63
CA GLY A 25 -19.96 -14.00 4.20
C GLY A 25 -18.69 -14.00 3.33
N TYR A 26 -17.50 -14.06 3.94
CA TYR A 26 -16.23 -14.11 3.20
C TYR A 26 -16.15 -15.36 2.31
N ASP A 27 -16.49 -16.55 2.82
CA ASP A 27 -16.36 -17.80 2.09
C ASP A 27 -17.21 -17.81 0.81
N GLU A 28 -18.45 -17.30 0.91
CA GLU A 28 -19.33 -17.19 -0.26
C GLU A 28 -18.83 -16.09 -1.24
N ALA A 29 -18.20 -15.04 -0.71
CA ALA A 29 -17.69 -13.95 -1.54
C ALA A 29 -16.51 -14.39 -2.40
N ILE A 30 -15.57 -15.17 -1.87
CA ILE A 30 -14.42 -15.69 -2.65
C ILE A 30 -14.84 -16.78 -3.66
N GLU A 31 -16.02 -17.38 -3.50
CA GLU A 31 -16.64 -18.28 -4.49
C GLU A 31 -17.39 -17.52 -5.57
N GLY A 32 -17.40 -16.19 -5.54
CA GLY A 32 -17.98 -15.31 -6.55
C GLY A 32 -19.29 -14.63 -6.15
N ASN A 33 -19.89 -14.95 -5.00
CA ASN A 33 -21.05 -14.25 -4.47
C ASN A 33 -20.61 -13.03 -3.63
N LEU A 34 -20.10 -11.98 -4.29
CA LEU A 34 -19.55 -10.78 -3.65
C LEU A 34 -20.57 -10.05 -2.76
N ASP A 35 -21.85 -10.23 -2.99
CA ASP A 35 -22.92 -9.59 -2.18
C ASP A 35 -23.14 -10.28 -0.83
N ALA A 36 -22.60 -11.48 -0.65
CA ALA A 36 -22.62 -12.16 0.64
C ALA A 36 -21.71 -11.49 1.67
N LEU A 37 -20.64 -10.80 1.22
CA LEU A 37 -19.71 -10.11 2.11
C LEU A 37 -20.45 -9.02 2.90
N ALA A 38 -20.50 -9.16 4.21
CA ALA A 38 -21.26 -8.28 5.11
C ALA A 38 -20.55 -6.93 5.34
N VAL A 39 -20.35 -6.21 4.26
CA VAL A 39 -19.81 -4.85 4.21
C VAL A 39 -20.81 -3.96 3.48
N THR A 40 -21.39 -3.01 4.20
CA THR A 40 -22.44 -2.13 3.67
C THR A 40 -22.17 -0.65 3.98
N ALA A 41 -22.67 0.23 3.11
CA ALA A 41 -22.64 1.67 3.30
C ALA A 41 -24.08 2.18 3.31
N PRO A 42 -24.73 2.30 4.49
CA PRO A 42 -26.13 2.74 4.58
C PRO A 42 -26.32 4.21 4.21
N ASP A 43 -25.26 5.00 4.25
CA ASP A 43 -25.20 6.40 3.83
C ASP A 43 -23.78 6.78 3.37
N ASP A 44 -23.58 8.01 2.91
CA ASP A 44 -22.32 8.49 2.33
C ASP A 44 -21.14 8.62 3.32
N SER A 45 -21.41 8.50 4.62
CA SER A 45 -20.42 8.71 5.69
C SER A 45 -20.26 7.50 6.62
N THR A 46 -21.04 6.44 6.43
CA THR A 46 -21.07 5.28 7.32
C THR A 46 -20.69 4.01 6.57
N LEU A 47 -19.69 3.30 7.09
CA LEU A 47 -19.34 1.95 6.67
C LEU A 47 -19.66 0.97 7.81
N VAL A 48 -20.47 -0.05 7.53
CA VAL A 48 -20.81 -1.10 8.48
C VAL A 48 -20.18 -2.41 8.03
N VAL A 49 -19.46 -3.05 8.94
CA VAL A 49 -18.82 -4.35 8.72
C VAL A 49 -19.28 -5.31 9.81
N GLU A 50 -19.88 -6.43 9.42
CA GLU A 50 -20.23 -7.51 10.35
C GLU A 50 -19.11 -8.56 10.34
N LEU A 51 -18.60 -8.88 11.53
CA LEU A 51 -17.62 -9.94 11.70
C LEU A 51 -18.32 -11.27 12.02
N ALA A 52 -17.79 -12.37 11.48
CA ALA A 52 -18.28 -13.72 11.78
C ALA A 52 -18.04 -14.11 13.26
N ASN A 53 -16.91 -13.62 13.82
CA ASN A 53 -16.54 -13.81 15.22
C ASN A 53 -15.89 -12.53 15.75
N PRO A 54 -15.87 -12.30 17.07
CA PRO A 54 -15.16 -11.16 17.65
C PRO A 54 -13.69 -11.13 17.27
N CYS A 55 -13.20 -10.00 16.74
CA CYS A 55 -11.81 -9.79 16.34
C CYS A 55 -11.33 -8.44 16.87
N SER A 56 -10.54 -8.44 17.94
CA SER A 56 -10.08 -7.22 18.61
C SER A 56 -9.07 -6.40 17.79
N TYR A 57 -8.40 -7.04 16.83
CA TYR A 57 -7.39 -6.41 15.97
C TYR A 57 -7.90 -6.03 14.58
N PHE A 58 -9.20 -6.20 14.30
CA PHE A 58 -9.78 -5.89 12.99
C PHE A 58 -9.52 -4.44 12.55
N GLY A 59 -9.57 -3.48 13.50
CA GLY A 59 -9.24 -2.08 13.21
C GLY A 59 -7.81 -1.90 12.66
N SER A 60 -6.85 -2.68 13.14
CA SER A 60 -5.47 -2.67 12.61
C SER A 60 -5.40 -3.31 11.23
N LEU A 61 -6.17 -4.39 10.99
CA LEU A 61 -6.26 -5.00 9.64
C LEU A 61 -6.88 -4.04 8.63
N ALA A 62 -7.88 -3.25 9.02
CA ALA A 62 -8.51 -2.25 8.15
C ALA A 62 -7.54 -1.16 7.66
N ALA A 63 -6.40 -0.96 8.36
CA ALA A 63 -5.33 -0.06 7.94
C ALA A 63 -4.31 -0.72 6.99
N PHE A 64 -4.44 -2.01 6.69
CA PHE A 64 -3.56 -2.70 5.77
C PHE A 64 -3.78 -2.24 4.33
N ALA A 65 -2.71 -2.08 3.55
CA ALA A 65 -2.75 -1.48 2.22
C ALA A 65 -3.77 -2.14 1.25
N THR A 66 -3.96 -3.47 1.35
CA THR A 66 -4.94 -4.22 0.55
C THR A 66 -6.39 -3.71 0.73
N LEU A 67 -6.72 -3.15 1.90
CA LEU A 67 -8.04 -2.61 2.21
C LEU A 67 -8.19 -1.12 1.91
N SER A 68 -7.17 -0.49 1.34
CA SER A 68 -7.26 0.90 0.91
C SER A 68 -8.36 1.08 -0.14
N PRO A 69 -9.16 2.16 -0.05
CA PRO A 69 -10.22 2.41 -1.03
C PRO A 69 -9.63 2.68 -2.42
N VAL A 70 -10.27 2.13 -3.44
CA VAL A 70 -9.94 2.35 -4.84
C VAL A 70 -11.17 2.90 -5.57
N GLN A 71 -10.94 3.72 -6.60
CA GLN A 71 -12.03 4.33 -7.35
C GLN A 71 -12.59 3.36 -8.40
N GLU A 72 -13.84 2.95 -8.22
CA GLU A 72 -14.54 2.00 -9.11
C GLU A 72 -14.51 2.43 -10.58
N ALA A 73 -14.95 3.66 -10.87
CA ALA A 73 -15.00 4.16 -12.25
C ALA A 73 -13.64 4.14 -12.95
N THR A 74 -12.55 4.40 -12.23
CA THR A 74 -11.19 4.35 -12.79
C THR A 74 -10.78 2.92 -13.12
N ILE A 75 -11.11 1.97 -12.25
CA ILE A 75 -10.80 0.55 -12.48
C ILE A 75 -11.61 -0.01 -13.65
N GLU A 76 -12.90 0.29 -13.69
CA GLU A 76 -13.77 -0.16 -14.80
C GLU A 76 -13.33 0.40 -16.15
N ALA A 77 -12.86 1.64 -16.18
CA ALA A 77 -12.39 2.27 -17.42
C ALA A 77 -11.03 1.76 -17.90
N ASN A 78 -10.13 1.32 -16.99
CA ASN A 78 -8.73 1.06 -17.31
C ASN A 78 -8.29 -0.39 -17.00
N GLY A 79 -9.14 -1.21 -16.39
CA GLY A 79 -8.80 -2.57 -15.98
C GLY A 79 -7.58 -2.59 -15.07
N GLU A 80 -6.64 -3.50 -15.26
CA GLU A 80 -5.43 -3.62 -14.44
C GLU A 80 -4.44 -2.45 -14.63
N ALA A 81 -4.58 -1.68 -15.71
CA ALA A 81 -3.72 -0.53 -15.99
C ALA A 81 -4.01 0.69 -15.10
N TRP A 82 -5.06 0.66 -14.28
CA TRP A 82 -5.50 1.80 -13.45
C TRP A 82 -4.41 2.36 -12.55
N ALA A 83 -3.45 1.55 -12.10
CA ALA A 83 -2.39 1.93 -11.17
C ALA A 83 -1.00 2.05 -11.81
N THR A 84 -0.89 1.94 -13.13
CA THR A 84 0.41 1.86 -13.84
C THR A 84 0.79 3.15 -14.59
N ALA A 85 -0.07 4.15 -14.58
CA ALA A 85 0.19 5.44 -15.22
C ALA A 85 -0.33 6.60 -14.36
N PRO A 86 0.35 7.76 -14.37
CA PRO A 86 -0.07 8.95 -13.62
C PRO A 86 -1.50 9.39 -13.92
N GLU A 87 -1.92 9.26 -15.17
CA GLU A 87 -3.23 9.73 -15.66
C GLU A 87 -4.40 8.89 -15.11
N THR A 88 -4.13 7.65 -14.72
CA THR A 88 -5.14 6.71 -14.21
C THR A 88 -5.00 6.42 -12.72
N TYR A 89 -3.89 6.82 -12.10
CA TYR A 89 -3.63 6.59 -10.68
C TYR A 89 -4.35 7.61 -9.81
N VAL A 90 -5.55 7.28 -9.35
CA VAL A 90 -6.32 8.11 -8.42
C VAL A 90 -5.96 7.75 -6.98
N SER A 91 -5.60 8.75 -6.18
CA SER A 91 -5.20 8.60 -4.79
C SER A 91 -5.81 9.69 -3.91
N ASN A 92 -6.21 9.32 -2.69
CA ASN A 92 -6.59 10.24 -1.61
C ASN A 92 -5.47 10.44 -0.58
N GLY A 93 -4.28 9.93 -0.86
CA GLY A 93 -3.09 10.04 -0.02
C GLY A 93 -2.42 11.42 -0.06
N PRO A 94 -1.35 11.63 0.75
CA PRO A 94 -0.63 12.90 0.84
C PRO A 94 0.12 13.30 -0.43
N PHE A 95 0.33 12.36 -1.34
CA PHE A 95 1.00 12.58 -2.61
C PHE A 95 0.22 11.92 -3.75
N TYR A 96 0.30 12.50 -4.95
CA TYR A 96 -0.21 11.90 -6.18
C TYR A 96 0.92 11.69 -7.18
N MET A 97 0.83 10.62 -7.96
CA MET A 97 1.82 10.26 -8.97
C MET A 97 1.83 11.29 -10.11
N THR A 98 3.01 11.74 -10.48
CA THR A 98 3.21 12.68 -11.60
C THR A 98 4.00 12.08 -12.75
N GLU A 99 4.80 11.04 -12.46
CA GLU A 99 5.61 10.38 -13.47
C GLU A 99 5.94 8.95 -13.05
N TRP A 100 5.90 8.03 -13.98
CA TRP A 100 6.43 6.68 -13.80
C TRP A 100 7.23 6.28 -15.03
N VAL A 101 8.54 6.10 -14.84
CA VAL A 101 9.46 5.58 -15.85
C VAL A 101 9.86 4.16 -15.41
N PRO A 102 9.32 3.11 -16.04
CA PRO A 102 9.60 1.72 -15.67
C PRO A 102 11.11 1.43 -15.67
N GLY A 103 11.57 0.74 -14.62
CA GLY A 103 13.00 0.40 -14.44
C GLY A 103 13.89 1.58 -14.05
N SER A 104 13.35 2.79 -13.90
CA SER A 104 14.12 3.99 -13.55
C SER A 104 13.61 4.65 -12.28
N HIS A 105 12.42 5.24 -12.33
CA HIS A 105 11.91 5.97 -11.16
C HIS A 105 10.40 6.20 -11.21
N ILE A 106 9.85 6.55 -10.05
CA ILE A 106 8.48 7.06 -9.89
C ILE A 106 8.56 8.38 -9.14
N THR A 107 7.85 9.41 -9.64
CA THR A 107 7.79 10.73 -9.02
C THR A 107 6.38 11.04 -8.54
N PHE A 108 6.29 11.64 -7.37
CA PHE A 108 5.05 12.11 -6.77
C PHE A 108 5.17 13.57 -6.39
N SER A 109 4.06 14.30 -6.44
CA SER A 109 3.92 15.66 -5.92
C SER A 109 2.94 15.68 -4.76
N LYS A 110 3.11 16.64 -3.85
CA LYS A 110 2.20 16.88 -2.73
C LYS A 110 0.77 17.06 -3.22
N ASN A 111 -0.16 16.33 -2.57
CA ASN A 111 -1.58 16.40 -2.86
C ASN A 111 -2.23 17.54 -2.06
N PRO A 112 -2.65 18.65 -2.71
CA PRO A 112 -3.28 19.77 -1.99
C PRO A 112 -4.68 19.43 -1.46
N TYR A 113 -5.29 18.35 -1.95
CA TYR A 113 -6.61 17.88 -1.54
C TYR A 113 -6.55 16.81 -0.43
N TYR A 114 -5.35 16.45 0.03
CA TYR A 114 -5.20 15.55 1.15
C TYR A 114 -5.79 16.17 2.42
N TRP A 115 -6.56 15.39 3.19
CA TRP A 115 -7.28 15.89 4.38
C TRP A 115 -6.38 16.60 5.39
N ASN A 116 -5.10 16.24 5.47
CA ASN A 116 -4.11 16.87 6.36
C ASN A 116 -2.90 17.42 5.58
N ALA A 117 -3.18 18.12 4.48
CA ALA A 117 -2.15 18.65 3.58
C ALA A 117 -1.16 19.60 4.28
N ASP A 118 -1.63 20.36 5.26
CA ASP A 118 -0.79 21.32 6.01
C ASP A 118 0.31 20.64 6.84
N ALA A 119 0.11 19.41 7.27
CA ALA A 119 1.11 18.64 7.99
C ALA A 119 2.23 18.10 7.07
N ILE A 120 2.00 18.05 5.77
CA ILE A 120 2.96 17.52 4.80
C ILE A 120 3.99 18.59 4.45
N LYS A 121 5.25 18.34 4.81
CA LYS A 121 6.36 19.28 4.63
C LYS A 121 7.10 19.11 3.30
N LEU A 122 7.04 17.93 2.70
CA LEU A 122 7.70 17.64 1.42
C LEU A 122 6.78 18.00 0.27
N ASP A 123 7.32 18.68 -0.73
CA ASP A 123 6.58 19.03 -1.95
C ASP A 123 6.63 17.92 -3.00
N ARG A 124 7.70 17.12 -2.97
CA ARG A 124 7.97 16.09 -3.99
C ARG A 124 8.65 14.88 -3.37
N LEU A 125 8.32 13.69 -3.88
CA LEU A 125 9.03 12.43 -3.63
C LEU A 125 9.47 11.84 -4.96
N LYS A 126 10.70 11.34 -5.02
CA LYS A 126 11.20 10.55 -6.15
C LYS A 126 11.74 9.22 -5.63
N PHE A 127 11.13 8.14 -6.07
CA PHE A 127 11.63 6.79 -5.82
C PHE A 127 12.47 6.36 -7.01
N VAL A 128 13.75 6.17 -6.79
CA VAL A 128 14.67 5.59 -7.80
C VAL A 128 14.61 4.08 -7.67
N LEU A 129 14.36 3.39 -8.77
CA LEU A 129 14.20 1.94 -8.80
C LEU A 129 15.57 1.30 -8.98
N MET A 130 16.14 0.75 -7.92
CA MET A 130 17.44 0.06 -7.90
C MET A 130 17.23 -1.34 -7.32
N GLU A 131 17.69 -2.37 -8.02
CA GLU A 131 17.60 -3.76 -7.56
C GLU A 131 18.82 -4.17 -6.72
N ASP A 132 19.99 -3.59 -7.00
CA ASP A 132 21.23 -3.89 -6.30
C ASP A 132 21.43 -2.99 -5.09
N SER A 133 21.58 -3.59 -3.90
CA SER A 133 21.73 -2.87 -2.64
C SER A 133 23.06 -2.12 -2.55
N ASN A 134 24.15 -2.60 -3.18
CA ASN A 134 25.42 -1.89 -3.20
C ASN A 134 25.35 -0.64 -4.06
N ALA A 135 24.65 -0.71 -5.21
CA ALA A 135 24.38 0.47 -6.03
C ALA A 135 23.54 1.50 -5.28
N ALA A 136 22.48 1.06 -4.58
CA ALA A 136 21.65 1.93 -3.76
C ALA A 136 22.43 2.57 -2.61
N TYR A 137 23.31 1.81 -1.94
CA TYR A 137 24.17 2.33 -0.87
C TYR A 137 25.19 3.34 -1.41
N SER A 138 25.80 3.08 -2.56
CA SER A 138 26.70 4.04 -3.22
C SER A 138 25.99 5.33 -3.62
N ALA A 139 24.76 5.24 -4.12
CA ALA A 139 23.95 6.41 -4.44
C ALA A 139 23.57 7.24 -3.20
N TYR A 140 23.35 6.57 -2.06
CA TYR A 140 23.16 7.24 -0.77
C TYR A 140 24.44 7.96 -0.31
N GLN A 141 25.57 7.28 -0.34
CA GLN A 141 26.88 7.86 0.05
C GLN A 141 27.26 9.10 -0.79
N THR A 142 26.88 9.12 -2.06
CA THR A 142 27.13 10.26 -2.95
C THR A 142 26.07 11.36 -2.85
N GLY A 143 24.99 11.14 -2.10
CA GLY A 143 23.88 12.08 -1.96
C GLY A 143 22.92 12.12 -3.16
N GLU A 144 23.01 11.15 -4.08
CA GLU A 144 22.05 11.01 -5.18
C GLU A 144 20.66 10.63 -4.67
N VAL A 145 20.60 9.77 -3.65
CA VAL A 145 19.38 9.47 -2.90
C VAL A 145 19.57 9.80 -1.42
N LEU A 146 18.50 10.21 -0.75
CA LEU A 146 18.52 10.67 0.64
C LEU A 146 18.10 9.59 1.64
N LEU A 147 17.53 8.49 1.15
CA LEU A 147 17.07 7.36 1.95
C LEU A 147 17.20 6.09 1.13
N ILE A 148 17.70 5.04 1.73
CA ILE A 148 17.63 3.66 1.23
C ILE A 148 16.97 2.78 2.28
N LYS A 149 16.26 1.75 1.85
CA LYS A 149 15.57 0.84 2.75
C LYS A 149 16.48 -0.33 3.18
N ASP A 150 17.23 -0.85 2.22
CA ASP A 150 18.02 -2.06 2.40
C ASP A 150 19.52 -1.70 2.29
N VAL A 151 20.25 -1.94 3.37
CA VAL A 151 21.70 -1.72 3.43
C VAL A 151 22.40 -3.05 3.16
N PRO A 152 23.51 -3.08 2.38
CA PRO A 152 24.31 -4.29 2.22
C PRO A 152 24.73 -4.86 3.58
N THR A 153 24.56 -6.17 3.77
CA THR A 153 24.78 -6.81 5.08
C THR A 153 26.20 -6.62 5.60
N GLU A 154 27.19 -6.57 4.71
CA GLU A 154 28.60 -6.35 5.02
C GLU A 154 28.89 -4.96 5.56
N GLU A 155 28.04 -3.96 5.25
CA GLU A 155 28.21 -2.58 5.72
C GLU A 155 27.57 -2.33 7.09
N ILE A 156 26.61 -3.15 7.52
CA ILE A 156 25.88 -3.00 8.78
C ILE A 156 26.80 -2.79 9.99
N PRO A 157 27.87 -3.61 10.18
CA PRO A 157 28.74 -3.42 11.37
C PRO A 157 29.43 -2.07 11.42
N SER A 158 29.66 -1.42 10.28
CA SER A 158 30.30 -0.10 10.21
C SER A 158 29.32 1.05 10.46
N LEU A 159 28.02 0.78 10.31
CA LEU A 159 26.94 1.77 10.45
C LEU A 159 26.29 1.74 11.82
N GLU A 160 26.43 0.66 12.57
CA GLU A 160 25.87 0.54 13.90
C GLU A 160 26.34 1.70 14.80
N GLY A 161 25.35 2.46 15.33
CA GLY A 161 25.59 3.61 16.20
C GLY A 161 25.83 4.93 15.49
N THR A 162 25.72 4.97 14.14
CA THR A 162 25.68 6.25 13.41
C THR A 162 24.27 6.86 13.49
N ASP A 163 24.17 8.18 13.35
CA ASP A 163 22.90 8.91 13.53
C ASP A 163 21.91 8.70 12.37
N ASP A 164 22.36 8.18 11.24
CA ASP A 164 21.61 7.98 10.01
C ASP A 164 21.28 6.51 9.70
N PHE A 165 21.68 5.58 10.59
CA PHE A 165 21.36 4.17 10.49
C PHE A 165 20.31 3.77 11.52
N TYR A 166 19.16 3.28 11.03
CA TYR A 166 18.03 2.87 11.87
C TYR A 166 17.70 1.39 11.64
N VAL A 167 17.46 0.69 12.73
CA VAL A 167 16.99 -0.70 12.73
C VAL A 167 15.62 -0.74 13.39
N ASP A 168 14.60 -1.03 12.58
CA ASP A 168 13.22 -1.18 13.07
C ASP A 168 12.93 -2.67 13.27
N PRO A 169 12.78 -3.15 14.52
CA PRO A 169 12.44 -4.54 14.78
C PRO A 169 11.00 -4.82 14.35
N ILE A 170 10.81 -5.90 13.59
CA ILE A 170 9.49 -6.40 13.21
C ILE A 170 9.24 -7.76 13.88
N ILE A 171 7.97 -8.03 14.21
CA ILE A 171 7.56 -9.37 14.64
C ILE A 171 7.28 -10.19 13.38
N GLY A 172 8.14 -11.15 13.12
CA GLY A 172 8.03 -11.99 11.95
C GLY A 172 8.76 -13.32 12.13
N THR A 173 8.35 -14.31 11.35
CA THR A 173 9.04 -15.62 11.27
C THR A 173 9.40 -15.85 9.81
N TYR A 174 10.67 -16.12 9.56
CA TYR A 174 11.15 -16.56 8.26
C TYR A 174 11.50 -18.06 8.37
N TYR A 175 11.01 -18.88 7.45
CA TYR A 175 11.29 -20.31 7.41
C TYR A 175 11.50 -20.77 5.97
N ILE A 176 12.23 -21.87 5.81
CA ILE A 176 12.56 -22.51 4.54
C ILE A 176 11.83 -23.83 4.45
#